data_f2f67034418d329936516b2db13f6c9f
#
_entry.id   f2f67034418d329936516b2db13f6c9f
#
_cell.length_a   1.000
_cell.length_b   1.000
_cell.length_c   1.000
_cell.angle_alpha   90.00
_cell.angle_beta   90.00
_cell.angle_gamma   90.00
#
_symmetry.space_group_name_H-M   'P 1'
#
loop_
_entity.id
_entity.type
_entity.pdbx_description
1 polymer ?
#
loop_
_entity_poly.entity_id
_entity_poly.type
_entity_poly.pdbx_seq_one_letter_code
_entity_poly.pdbx_strand_id
1 'polypeptide(L)' 'MFRKEDMFRLEEQLARVVKDGAELYLEGERASAQEVAWTCMVNEEAIYMPDYVLDDSGRIAQLRYDRVRQI' A
#
# COMPACT_ATOMS: atom_id res chain seq x y z
N MET A 1 16.33 7.04 2.32
CA MET A 1 16.58 7.48 0.96
C MET A 1 15.79 6.64 -0.04
N PHE A 2 15.17 7.29 -1.00
CA PHE A 2 14.38 6.61 -2.03
C PHE A 2 15.26 5.81 -2.98
N ARG A 3 14.89 4.55 -3.22
CA ARG A 3 15.57 3.68 -4.19
C ARG A 3 14.54 3.06 -5.13
N LYS A 4 14.87 3.01 -6.40
CA LYS A 4 13.99 2.40 -7.40
C LYS A 4 13.73 0.92 -7.11
N GLU A 5 14.75 0.20 -6.64
CA GLU A 5 14.60 -1.21 -6.31
C GLU A 5 13.56 -1.42 -5.21
N ASP A 6 13.56 -0.54 -4.19
CA ASP A 6 12.60 -0.65 -3.09
C ASP A 6 11.19 -0.37 -3.58
N MET A 7 11.03 0.60 -4.47
CA MET A 7 9.73 0.89 -5.08
C MET A 7 9.21 -0.30 -5.88
N PHE A 8 10.06 -0.91 -6.69
CA PHE A 8 9.66 -2.07 -7.48
C PHE A 8 9.31 -3.27 -6.63
N ARG A 9 10.02 -3.47 -5.53
CA ARG A 9 9.69 -4.54 -4.57
C ARG A 9 8.33 -4.33 -3.93
N LEU A 10 8.06 -3.11 -3.48
CA LEU A 10 6.77 -2.79 -2.88
C LEU A 10 5.65 -2.95 -3.91
N GLU A 11 5.85 -2.41 -5.11
CA GLU A 11 4.88 -2.55 -6.18
C GLU A 11 4.59 -4.02 -6.49
N GLU A 12 5.63 -4.84 -6.55
CA GLU A 12 5.47 -6.27 -6.82
C GLU A 12 4.69 -6.97 -5.71
N GLN A 13 4.99 -6.67 -4.45
CA GLN A 13 4.27 -7.23 -3.30
C GLN A 13 2.79 -6.83 -3.34
N LEU A 14 2.53 -5.56 -3.62
CA LEU A 14 1.16 -5.06 -3.71
C LEU A 14 0.40 -5.67 -4.88
N ALA A 15 1.09 -5.86 -6.01
CA ALA A 15 0.48 -6.49 -7.17
C ALA A 15 0.07 -7.94 -6.85
N ARG A 16 0.85 -8.66 -6.05
CA ARG A 16 0.49 -10.02 -5.62
C ARG A 16 -0.77 -10.01 -4.74
N VAL A 17 -0.85 -9.05 -3.83
CA VAL A 17 -2.01 -8.91 -2.95
C VAL A 17 -3.28 -8.66 -3.78
N VAL A 18 -3.16 -7.78 -4.78
CA VAL A 18 -4.28 -7.50 -5.70
C VAL A 18 -4.64 -8.73 -6.52
N LYS A 19 -3.64 -9.46 -7.00
CA LYS A 19 -3.86 -10.69 -7.76
C LYS A 19 -4.62 -11.74 -6.95
N ASP A 20 -4.38 -11.77 -5.63
CA ASP A 20 -5.07 -12.69 -4.74
C ASP A 20 -6.47 -12.21 -4.35
N GLY A 21 -6.92 -11.09 -4.90
CA GLY A 21 -8.28 -10.60 -4.74
C GLY A 21 -8.46 -9.41 -3.82
N ALA A 22 -7.39 -8.90 -3.22
CA ALA A 22 -7.49 -7.76 -2.32
C ALA A 22 -7.60 -6.44 -3.10
N GLU A 23 -8.21 -5.45 -2.46
CA GLU A 23 -8.31 -4.10 -2.98
C GLU A 23 -7.32 -3.20 -2.26
N LEU A 24 -6.69 -2.29 -3.01
CA LEU A 24 -5.76 -1.32 -2.43
C LEU A 24 -6.43 0.03 -2.27
N TYR A 25 -6.15 0.67 -1.14
CA TYR A 25 -6.63 2.01 -0.84
C TYR A 25 -5.46 2.88 -0.38
N LEU A 26 -5.48 4.13 -0.82
CA LEU A 26 -4.51 5.14 -0.40
C LEU A 26 -5.29 6.33 0.13
N GLU A 27 -5.17 6.58 1.42
CA GLU A 27 -5.91 7.65 2.12
C GLU A 27 -7.42 7.60 1.83
N GLY A 28 -7.98 6.40 1.87
CA GLY A 28 -9.41 6.16 1.71
C GLY A 28 -9.90 6.04 0.28
N GLU A 29 -9.02 6.22 -0.70
CA GLU A 29 -9.39 6.11 -2.12
C GLU A 29 -8.75 4.89 -2.77
N ARG A 30 -9.48 4.29 -3.73
CA ARG A 30 -8.94 3.16 -4.49
C ARG A 30 -7.68 3.59 -5.23
N ALA A 31 -6.66 2.76 -5.18
CA ALA A 31 -5.38 3.05 -5.83
C ALA A 31 -4.80 1.79 -6.45
N SER A 32 -3.92 1.96 -7.43
CA SER A 32 -3.18 0.86 -8.01
C SER A 32 -1.94 0.55 -7.18
N ALA A 33 -1.36 -0.63 -7.40
CA ALA A 33 -0.10 -1.00 -6.75
C ALA A 33 0.99 0.01 -7.08
N GLN A 34 1.04 0.48 -8.31
CA GLN A 34 2.01 1.48 -8.74
C GLN A 34 1.83 2.81 -8.01
N GLU A 35 0.58 3.28 -7.87
CA GLU A 35 0.29 4.53 -7.19
C GLU A 35 0.70 4.47 -5.72
N VAL A 36 0.36 3.37 -5.04
CA VAL A 36 0.70 3.20 -3.63
C VAL A 36 2.21 3.16 -3.45
N ALA A 37 2.90 2.35 -4.25
CA ALA A 37 4.34 2.21 -4.15
C ALA A 37 5.05 3.54 -4.43
N TRP A 38 4.63 4.22 -5.49
CA TRP A 38 5.21 5.52 -5.85
C TRP A 38 5.02 6.54 -4.74
N THR A 39 3.78 6.67 -4.25
CA THR A 39 3.46 7.66 -3.22
C THR A 39 4.24 7.40 -1.93
N CYS A 40 4.32 6.14 -1.49
CA CYS A 40 5.03 5.80 -0.27
C CYS A 40 6.54 6.07 -0.37
N MET A 41 7.12 5.87 -1.54
CA MET A 41 8.57 6.00 -1.71
C MET A 41 9.01 7.43 -2.03
N VAL A 42 8.17 8.20 -2.73
CA VAL A 42 8.52 9.57 -3.12
C VAL A 42 8.33 10.56 -1.98
N ASN A 43 7.30 10.37 -1.16
CA ASN A 43 7.03 11.25 -0.02
C ASN A 43 7.85 10.83 1.20
N GLU A 44 9.13 11.15 1.19
CA GLU A 44 10.06 10.74 2.25
C GLU A 44 9.70 11.30 3.64
N GLU A 45 9.05 12.46 3.69
CA GLU A 45 8.64 13.09 4.95
C GLU A 45 7.34 12.53 5.51
N ALA A 46 6.61 11.78 4.70
CA ALA A 46 5.34 11.20 5.10
C ALA A 46 5.53 9.74 5.50
N ILE A 47 4.83 9.36 6.55
CA ILE A 47 4.80 7.97 7.00
C ILE A 47 3.44 7.40 6.65
N TYR A 48 3.42 6.30 5.90
CA TYR A 48 2.20 5.59 5.55
C TYR A 48 2.19 4.25 6.28
N MET A 49 1.09 3.94 6.93
CA MET A 49 0.95 2.67 7.63
C MET A 49 -0.07 1.80 6.91
N PRO A 50 0.30 0.54 6.65
CA PRO A 50 -0.66 -0.40 6.07
C PRO A 50 -1.63 -0.90 7.14
N ASP A 51 -2.90 -0.95 6.78
CA ASP A 51 -3.95 -1.54 7.60
C ASP A 51 -4.59 -2.67 6.80
N TYR A 52 -4.54 -3.88 7.36
CA TYR A 52 -5.04 -5.07 6.69
C TYR A 52 -6.47 -5.34 7.14
N VAL A 53 -7.39 -5.36 6.20
CA VAL A 53 -8.78 -5.74 6.46
C VAL A 53 -8.98 -7.16 5.93
N LEU A 54 -9.31 -8.06 6.83
CA LEU A 54 -9.49 -9.48 6.51
C LEU A 54 -10.95 -9.80 6.25
N ASP A 55 -11.19 -10.77 5.38
CA ASP A 55 -12.53 -11.31 5.17
C ASP A 55 -12.82 -12.44 6.17
N ASP A 56 -14.00 -13.05 6.06
CA ASP A 56 -14.43 -14.10 6.97
C ASP A 56 -13.56 -15.35 6.92
N SER A 57 -12.84 -15.56 5.83
CA SER A 57 -11.95 -16.71 5.67
C SER A 57 -10.53 -16.43 6.17
N GLY A 58 -10.25 -15.21 6.63
CA GLY A 58 -8.93 -14.80 7.07
C GLY A 58 -8.01 -14.32 5.96
N ARG A 59 -8.54 -14.13 4.76
CA ARG A 59 -7.77 -13.58 3.65
C ARG A 59 -7.82 -12.07 3.67
N ILE A 60 -6.78 -11.44 3.12
CA ILE A 60 -6.76 -9.98 3.00
C ILE A 60 -7.78 -9.56 1.94
N ALA A 61 -8.82 -8.85 2.39
CA ALA A 61 -9.84 -8.29 1.51
C ALA A 61 -9.44 -6.89 1.03
N GLN A 62 -8.82 -6.12 1.91
CA GLN A 62 -8.36 -4.76 1.60
C GLN A 62 -7.01 -4.52 2.26
N LEU A 63 -6.18 -3.77 1.59
CA LEU A 63 -4.94 -3.26 2.15
C LEU A 63 -4.99 -1.74 2.02
N ARG A 64 -5.04 -1.06 3.16
CA ARG A 64 -5.27 0.38 3.21
C ARG A 64 -4.01 1.07 3.72
N TYR A 65 -3.50 2.02 2.96
CA TYR A 65 -2.36 2.84 3.35
C TYR A 65 -2.87 4.22 3.74
N ASP A 66 -2.70 4.56 5.01
CA ASP A 66 -3.10 5.85 5.52
C ASP A 66 -1.89 6.61 6.03
N ARG A 67 -1.86 7.90 5.72
CA ARG A 67 -0.78 8.76 6.17
C ARG A 67 -0.91 9.01 7.67
N VAL A 68 0.16 8.74 8.38
CA VAL A 68 0.22 9.01 9.82
C VAL A 68 0.66 10.46 10.02
N ARG A 69 -0.14 11.20 10.77
CA ARG A 69 0.24 12.57 11.11
C ARG A 69 1.24 12.55 12.26
N GLN A 70 2.31 13.28 12.08
CA GLN A 70 3.25 13.54 13.16
C GLN A 70 2.80 14.80 13.88
N ILE A 71 2.65 14.68 15.17
CA ILE A 71 2.30 15.81 16.03
C ILE A 71 3.56 16.46 16.57
#